data_49269b24584bc59d639b84dc0f810ff9
#
_entry.id   49269b24584bc59d639b84dc0f810ff9
#
_cell.length_a   1.000
_cell.length_b   1.000
_cell.length_c   1.000
_cell.angle_alpha   90.00
_cell.angle_beta   90.00
_cell.angle_gamma   90.00
#
_symmetry.space_group_name_H-M   'P 1'
#
loop_
_entity.id
_entity.type
_entity.pdbx_description
1 polymer ?
#
loop_
_entity_poly.entity_id
_entity_poly.type
_entity_poly.pdbx_seq_one_letter_code
_entity_poly.pdbx_strand_id
1 'polypeptide(L)'
;MEEQLLELAAKVAALESSSAATNKVTAEMYYYLTIPLMILIHAGFLAYEMGASRVKNVLSSGVKNILAFAFMIPTFYYFGWFTYWAFPNGLIPSAENWQVAIDYANPVGAVMGPNLADNATGVFWGAFTLFACTTASIFSGSVIERIRVVPFVILAIILGSFTWVIAAAWGWNAGGWMVTGLGYHDFGAAGVVHMIAGFFALGVLINLGPRIGKFNADGSANHISGHNLPFTATGLMLIIVGFWGFLMACAIFPGEGWSWSGTQYASIYGTPMNLSALSFNILMGLGGGIIGAWMVTRDPFWMMSGCLAGIISCAAGLDLWWPPLAFAIGFVGGAALKPLANMLENFGIDDAVGAVTVHGTIGAWGVIAVGIFASGYPALSGDPGVATISFFGQLIGMIVMFLIGFVPGYVVSWIMNQINFLRVDEEDEKAGLDPAKVPAQAYPEGIPSSPTAAE
;
A
#
# COMPACT_ATOMS: atom_id res chain seq x y z
N MET A 1 56.77 -19.63 7.56
CA MET A 1 55.74 -19.67 6.47
C MET A 1 54.41 -20.24 6.99
N GLU A 2 54.38 -21.38 7.66
CA GLU A 2 53.18 -22.00 8.23
C GLU A 2 52.57 -21.14 9.34
N GLU A 3 53.39 -20.62 10.25
CA GLU A 3 52.94 -19.70 11.32
C GLU A 3 52.34 -18.39 10.78
N GLN A 4 52.94 -17.83 9.71
CA GLN A 4 52.41 -16.64 9.03
C GLN A 4 51.11 -16.90 8.30
N LEU A 5 50.91 -18.11 7.74
CA LEU A 5 49.66 -18.54 7.12
C LEU A 5 48.56 -18.69 8.16
N LEU A 6 48.86 -19.26 9.33
CA LEU A 6 47.90 -19.38 10.44
C LEU A 6 47.50 -18.03 11.00
N GLU A 7 48.48 -17.12 11.17
CA GLU A 7 48.16 -15.74 11.60
C GLU A 7 47.30 -14.98 10.60
N LEU A 8 47.60 -15.13 9.30
CA LEU A 8 46.80 -14.51 8.22
C LEU A 8 45.39 -15.08 8.20
N ALA A 9 45.25 -16.41 8.31
CA ALA A 9 43.93 -17.05 8.37
C ALA A 9 43.10 -16.55 9.59
N ALA A 10 43.73 -16.41 10.73
CA ALA A 10 43.07 -15.86 11.93
C ALA A 10 42.65 -14.40 11.73
N LYS A 11 43.45 -13.57 11.10
CA LYS A 11 43.11 -12.18 10.74
C LYS A 11 41.97 -12.12 9.72
N VAL A 12 41.95 -12.98 8.71
CA VAL A 12 40.88 -13.06 7.73
C VAL A 12 39.56 -13.45 8.44
N ALA A 13 39.57 -14.49 9.24
CA ALA A 13 38.39 -14.93 10.00
C ALA A 13 37.86 -13.83 10.94
N ALA A 14 38.74 -13.08 11.59
CA ALA A 14 38.34 -11.95 12.44
C ALA A 14 37.71 -10.80 11.63
N LEU A 15 38.27 -10.49 10.45
CA LEU A 15 37.71 -9.48 9.55
C LEU A 15 36.38 -9.90 8.96
N GLU A 16 36.22 -11.15 8.55
CA GLU A 16 34.93 -11.71 8.08
C GLU A 16 33.87 -11.64 9.17
N SER A 17 34.19 -12.04 10.40
CA SER A 17 33.27 -11.95 11.53
C SER A 17 32.87 -10.50 11.85
N SER A 18 33.83 -9.56 11.84
CA SER A 18 33.57 -8.13 12.05
C SER A 18 32.72 -7.54 10.91
N SER A 19 33.00 -7.92 9.67
CA SER A 19 32.20 -7.49 8.50
C SER A 19 30.77 -8.00 8.59
N ALA A 20 30.56 -9.27 8.92
CA ALA A 20 29.24 -9.87 9.09
C ALA A 20 28.44 -9.17 10.21
N ALA A 21 29.08 -8.88 11.34
CA ALA A 21 28.43 -8.16 12.43
C ALA A 21 28.05 -6.72 12.01
N THR A 22 28.93 -6.02 11.32
CA THR A 22 28.66 -4.67 10.80
C THR A 22 27.51 -4.68 9.81
N ASN A 23 27.47 -5.63 8.89
CA ASN A 23 26.39 -5.77 7.92
C ASN A 23 25.04 -6.01 8.60
N LYS A 24 24.97 -6.88 9.60
CA LYS A 24 23.73 -7.11 10.38
C LYS A 24 23.22 -5.84 11.05
N VAL A 25 24.07 -5.13 11.76
CA VAL A 25 23.69 -3.88 12.43
C VAL A 25 23.24 -2.81 11.41
N THR A 26 23.93 -2.72 10.28
CA THR A 26 23.59 -1.75 9.24
C THR A 26 22.27 -2.10 8.56
N ALA A 27 22.03 -3.39 8.28
CA ALA A 27 20.75 -3.86 7.74
C ALA A 27 19.60 -3.61 8.72
N GLU A 28 19.79 -3.88 10.00
CA GLU A 28 18.80 -3.58 11.04
C GLU A 28 18.49 -2.08 11.09
N MET A 29 19.50 -1.22 11.09
CA MET A 29 19.31 0.23 11.04
C MET A 29 18.61 0.69 9.77
N TYR A 30 18.94 0.10 8.62
CA TYR A 30 18.30 0.41 7.35
C TYR A 30 16.79 0.17 7.42
N TYR A 31 16.36 -1.04 7.84
CA TYR A 31 14.93 -1.34 7.95
C TYR A 31 14.26 -0.57 9.09
N TYR A 32 14.96 -0.32 10.20
CA TYR A 32 14.42 0.50 11.28
C TYR A 32 14.07 1.92 10.80
N LEU A 33 14.89 2.52 9.92
CA LEU A 33 14.62 3.84 9.34
C LEU A 33 13.39 3.84 8.43
N THR A 34 13.02 2.73 7.83
CA THR A 34 11.80 2.64 7.02
C THR A 34 10.54 2.81 7.87
N ILE A 35 10.57 2.37 9.12
CA ILE A 35 9.41 2.40 10.04
C ILE A 35 8.90 3.83 10.27
N PRO A 36 9.69 4.79 10.82
CA PRO A 36 9.22 6.14 11.04
C PRO A 36 8.85 6.86 9.74
N LEU A 37 9.54 6.59 8.62
CA LEU A 37 9.16 7.13 7.33
C LEU A 37 7.79 6.61 6.88
N MET A 38 7.54 5.30 7.00
CA MET A 38 6.23 4.73 6.64
C MET A 38 5.10 5.21 7.56
N ILE A 39 5.37 5.54 8.82
CA ILE A 39 4.39 6.16 9.72
C ILE A 39 3.94 7.52 9.18
N LEU A 40 4.77 8.24 8.44
CA LEU A 40 4.35 9.49 7.77
C LEU A 40 3.27 9.26 6.71
N ILE A 41 3.17 8.07 6.11
CA ILE A 41 2.04 7.71 5.23
C ILE A 41 0.73 7.79 6.03
N HIS A 42 0.72 7.23 7.25
CA HIS A 42 -0.49 7.22 8.08
C HIS A 42 -0.84 8.61 8.60
N ALA A 43 0.15 9.40 9.04
CA ALA A 43 -0.05 10.80 9.38
C ALA A 43 -0.58 11.59 8.18
N GLY A 44 -0.09 11.27 6.99
CA GLY A 44 -0.54 11.85 5.74
C GLY A 44 -1.98 11.48 5.39
N PHE A 45 -2.36 10.20 5.45
CA PHE A 45 -3.75 9.78 5.24
C PHE A 45 -4.69 10.40 6.25
N LEU A 46 -4.30 10.46 7.52
CA LEU A 46 -5.07 11.15 8.56
C LEU A 46 -5.40 12.60 8.15
N ALA A 47 -4.38 13.39 7.82
CA ALA A 47 -4.55 14.78 7.42
C ALA A 47 -5.30 14.91 6.09
N TYR A 48 -5.00 14.05 5.11
CA TYR A 48 -5.65 14.03 3.80
C TYR A 48 -7.15 13.78 3.91
N GLU A 49 -7.57 12.75 4.63
CA GLU A 49 -8.96 12.37 4.79
C GLU A 49 -9.74 13.37 5.65
N MET A 50 -9.13 13.87 6.72
CA MET A 50 -9.74 14.93 7.52
C MET A 50 -9.99 16.18 6.68
N GLY A 51 -9.03 16.60 5.83
CA GLY A 51 -9.19 17.73 4.94
C GLY A 51 -10.21 17.51 3.81
N ALA A 52 -10.28 16.27 3.27
CA ALA A 52 -11.21 15.88 2.22
C ALA A 52 -12.64 15.65 2.71
N SER A 53 -12.85 15.47 4.01
CA SER A 53 -14.16 15.35 4.62
C SER A 53 -14.89 16.67 4.70
N ARG A 54 -16.24 16.65 4.68
CA ARG A 54 -17.04 17.81 5.07
C ARG A 54 -16.82 18.13 6.54
N VAL A 55 -16.91 19.41 6.90
CA VAL A 55 -16.63 19.92 8.25
C VAL A 55 -17.32 19.15 9.38
N LYS A 56 -18.51 18.63 9.14
CA LYS A 56 -19.32 17.87 10.09
C LYS A 56 -18.86 16.41 10.29
N ASN A 57 -17.76 15.98 9.64
CA ASN A 57 -17.25 14.61 9.64
C ASN A 57 -15.72 14.53 9.82
N VAL A 58 -15.07 15.59 10.21
CA VAL A 58 -13.59 15.70 10.28
C VAL A 58 -13.01 14.72 11.30
N LEU A 59 -13.51 14.79 12.54
CA LEU A 59 -13.00 13.94 13.63
C LEU A 59 -13.37 12.48 13.43
N SER A 60 -14.55 12.17 12.92
CA SER A 60 -14.97 10.80 12.64
C SER A 60 -14.10 10.15 11.57
N SER A 61 -13.65 10.90 10.57
CA SER A 61 -12.67 10.42 9.57
C SER A 61 -11.32 10.14 10.21
N GLY A 62 -10.80 11.06 11.04
CA GLY A 62 -9.56 10.87 11.75
C GLY A 62 -9.57 9.69 12.72
N VAL A 63 -10.62 9.56 13.51
CA VAL A 63 -10.79 8.44 14.46
C VAL A 63 -10.74 7.08 13.74
N LYS A 64 -11.44 6.94 12.62
CA LYS A 64 -11.40 5.69 11.84
C LYS A 64 -9.99 5.36 11.37
N ASN A 65 -9.27 6.34 10.83
CA ASN A 65 -7.90 6.12 10.34
C ASN A 65 -6.96 5.67 11.47
N ILE A 66 -7.01 6.33 12.64
CA ILE A 66 -6.21 5.94 13.82
C ILE A 66 -6.59 4.54 14.32
N LEU A 67 -7.88 4.20 14.34
CA LEU A 67 -8.33 2.87 14.77
C LEU A 67 -7.87 1.78 13.80
N ALA A 68 -7.94 2.01 12.48
CA ALA A 68 -7.38 1.07 11.50
C ALA A 68 -5.91 0.79 11.79
N PHE A 69 -5.11 1.84 11.96
CA PHE A 69 -3.69 1.72 12.31
C PHE A 69 -3.49 0.92 13.61
N ALA A 70 -4.22 1.27 14.68
CA ALA A 70 -4.07 0.65 15.99
C ALA A 70 -4.44 -0.84 15.99
N PHE A 71 -5.51 -1.24 15.29
CA PHE A 71 -5.94 -2.63 15.22
C PHE A 71 -5.09 -3.48 14.28
N MET A 72 -4.51 -2.88 13.24
CA MET A 72 -3.62 -3.60 12.32
C MET A 72 -2.38 -4.15 13.01
N ILE A 73 -1.75 -3.39 13.91
CA ILE A 73 -0.48 -3.77 14.56
C ILE A 73 -0.61 -5.13 15.26
N PRO A 74 -1.52 -5.32 16.24
CA PRO A 74 -1.64 -6.62 16.92
C PRO A 74 -2.19 -7.71 16.02
N THR A 75 -3.13 -7.44 15.13
CA THR A 75 -3.71 -8.49 14.27
C THR A 75 -2.71 -8.98 13.23
N PHE A 76 -1.86 -8.09 12.70
CA PHE A 76 -0.77 -8.49 11.84
C PHE A 76 0.30 -9.28 12.60
N TYR A 77 0.63 -8.90 13.84
CA TYR A 77 1.57 -9.64 14.70
C TYR A 77 1.10 -11.07 14.94
N TYR A 78 -0.16 -11.25 15.36
CA TYR A 78 -0.67 -12.58 15.73
C TYR A 78 -1.06 -13.45 14.54
N PHE A 79 -1.44 -12.87 13.41
CA PHE A 79 -2.01 -13.61 12.29
C PHE A 79 -1.32 -13.33 10.96
N GLY A 80 -1.13 -12.05 10.60
CA GLY A 80 -0.70 -11.66 9.26
C GLY A 80 0.70 -12.16 8.93
N TRP A 81 1.67 -11.97 9.82
CA TRP A 81 3.05 -12.39 9.56
C TRP A 81 3.20 -13.90 9.41
N PHE A 82 2.49 -14.66 10.24
CA PHE A 82 2.43 -16.13 10.10
C PHE A 82 1.80 -16.54 8.76
N THR A 83 0.69 -15.91 8.39
CA THR A 83 -0.02 -16.19 7.13
C THR A 83 0.87 -15.94 5.91
N TYR A 84 1.69 -14.88 5.91
CA TYR A 84 2.63 -14.58 4.84
C TYR A 84 3.59 -15.75 4.55
N TRP A 85 4.13 -16.36 5.59
CA TRP A 85 5.08 -17.48 5.45
C TRP A 85 4.42 -18.83 5.21
N ALA A 86 3.20 -19.02 5.72
CA ALA A 86 2.50 -20.29 5.62
C ALA A 86 1.83 -20.53 4.26
N PHE A 87 1.43 -19.49 3.53
CA PHE A 87 0.54 -19.60 2.36
C PHE A 87 1.11 -19.11 1.01
N PRO A 88 2.43 -19.21 0.71
CA PRO A 88 2.97 -18.70 -0.56
C PRO A 88 2.45 -19.50 -1.78
N ASN A 89 2.05 -20.75 -1.62
CA ASN A 89 1.66 -21.65 -2.70
C ASN A 89 0.14 -21.94 -2.77
N GLY A 90 -0.69 -21.10 -2.16
CA GLY A 90 -2.15 -21.23 -2.21
C GLY A 90 -2.81 -21.12 -0.84
N LEU A 91 -4.10 -21.47 -0.77
CA LEU A 91 -4.90 -21.37 0.47
C LEU A 91 -4.78 -22.60 1.39
N ILE A 92 -4.03 -23.62 0.98
CA ILE A 92 -3.72 -24.79 1.80
C ILE A 92 -2.19 -24.84 1.93
N PRO A 93 -1.64 -24.64 3.14
CA PRO A 93 -0.20 -24.61 3.33
C PRO A 93 0.40 -26.02 3.18
N SER A 94 1.58 -26.10 2.59
CA SER A 94 2.38 -27.34 2.67
C SER A 94 2.96 -27.52 4.08
N ALA A 95 3.35 -28.75 4.43
CA ALA A 95 4.02 -28.99 5.70
C ALA A 95 5.32 -28.20 5.83
N GLU A 96 6.06 -28.01 4.73
CA GLU A 96 7.28 -27.22 4.67
C GLU A 96 7.00 -25.74 4.95
N ASN A 97 6.06 -25.12 4.23
CA ASN A 97 5.71 -23.71 4.44
C ASN A 97 5.15 -23.46 5.84
N TRP A 98 4.40 -24.42 6.39
CA TRP A 98 3.93 -24.33 7.76
C TRP A 98 5.09 -24.32 8.76
N GLN A 99 6.10 -25.16 8.55
CA GLN A 99 7.30 -25.18 9.39
C GLN A 99 8.09 -23.87 9.26
N VAL A 100 8.26 -23.35 8.05
CA VAL A 100 8.87 -22.03 7.82
C VAL A 100 8.13 -20.94 8.59
N ALA A 101 6.80 -20.94 8.56
CA ALA A 101 6.01 -19.98 9.33
C ALA A 101 6.22 -20.12 10.86
N ILE A 102 6.37 -21.35 11.37
CA ILE A 102 6.71 -21.57 12.77
C ILE A 102 8.10 -21.00 13.10
N ASP A 103 9.08 -21.21 12.22
CA ASP A 103 10.47 -20.81 12.46
C ASP A 103 10.69 -19.30 12.37
N TYR A 104 9.94 -18.61 11.52
CA TYR A 104 10.16 -17.17 11.24
C TYR A 104 9.07 -16.25 11.80
N ALA A 105 7.86 -16.73 12.05
CA ALA A 105 6.71 -15.88 12.32
C ALA A 105 5.80 -16.37 13.45
N ASN A 106 6.23 -17.33 14.25
CA ASN A 106 5.45 -17.79 15.40
C ASN A 106 5.35 -16.69 16.46
N PRO A 107 4.15 -16.12 16.71
CA PRO A 107 3.99 -14.98 17.58
C PRO A 107 4.33 -15.23 19.06
N VAL A 108 4.43 -16.50 19.46
CA VAL A 108 4.86 -16.92 20.81
C VAL A 108 6.24 -17.57 20.79
N GLY A 109 6.89 -17.64 19.63
CA GLY A 109 8.24 -18.20 19.46
C GLY A 109 9.34 -17.19 19.78
N ALA A 110 10.55 -17.70 19.96
CA ALA A 110 11.72 -16.88 20.29
C ALA A 110 12.05 -15.84 19.22
N VAL A 111 11.83 -16.17 17.95
CA VAL A 111 12.10 -15.28 16.80
C VAL A 111 11.25 -14.00 16.82
N MET A 112 10.06 -14.06 17.38
CA MET A 112 9.15 -12.90 17.52
C MET A 112 9.15 -12.30 18.95
N GLY A 113 10.03 -12.75 19.80
CA GLY A 113 10.12 -12.33 21.20
C GLY A 113 11.35 -11.43 21.49
N PRO A 114 11.59 -11.11 22.76
CA PRO A 114 12.68 -10.22 23.17
C PRO A 114 14.08 -10.80 22.95
N ASN A 115 14.21 -12.10 22.67
CA ASN A 115 15.46 -12.80 22.38
C ASN A 115 15.53 -13.16 20.91
N LEU A 116 15.33 -12.18 20.03
CA LEU A 116 15.38 -12.37 18.59
C LEU A 116 16.71 -13.00 18.16
N ALA A 117 16.62 -14.11 17.44
CA ALA A 117 17.79 -14.78 16.85
C ALA A 117 18.29 -14.05 15.62
N ASP A 118 17.39 -13.39 14.89
CA ASP A 118 17.63 -12.60 13.68
C ASP A 118 17.00 -11.21 13.82
N ASN A 119 17.82 -10.20 14.06
CA ASN A 119 17.37 -8.83 14.26
C ASN A 119 16.81 -8.22 12.99
N ALA A 120 17.40 -8.48 11.83
CA ALA A 120 16.96 -7.91 10.55
C ALA A 120 15.55 -8.37 10.18
N THR A 121 15.24 -9.66 10.32
CA THR A 121 13.88 -10.19 10.11
C THR A 121 12.87 -9.60 11.09
N GLY A 122 13.25 -9.45 12.36
CA GLY A 122 12.39 -8.84 13.38
C GLY A 122 12.05 -7.37 13.07
N VAL A 123 13.02 -6.59 12.60
CA VAL A 123 12.79 -5.19 12.18
C VAL A 123 12.00 -5.14 10.86
N PHE A 124 12.26 -6.05 9.93
CA PHE A 124 11.54 -6.15 8.67
C PHE A 124 10.04 -6.45 8.88
N TRP A 125 9.68 -7.24 9.90
CA TRP A 125 8.30 -7.38 10.34
C TRP A 125 7.63 -6.03 10.60
N GLY A 126 8.32 -5.07 11.20
CA GLY A 126 7.80 -3.72 11.44
C GLY A 126 7.43 -3.01 10.14
N ALA A 127 8.27 -3.09 9.10
CA ALA A 127 7.96 -2.55 7.78
C ALA A 127 6.74 -3.27 7.16
N PHE A 128 6.67 -4.60 7.22
CA PHE A 128 5.52 -5.37 6.72
C PHE A 128 4.22 -5.03 7.45
N THR A 129 4.26 -4.82 8.76
CA THR A 129 3.11 -4.32 9.51
C THR A 129 2.61 -2.98 8.95
N LEU A 130 3.52 -2.08 8.57
CA LEU A 130 3.14 -0.79 8.01
C LEU A 130 2.63 -0.88 6.57
N PHE A 131 3.03 -1.86 5.78
CA PHE A 131 2.35 -2.16 4.51
C PHE A 131 0.89 -2.59 4.75
N ALA A 132 0.62 -3.45 5.73
CA ALA A 132 -0.74 -3.83 6.12
C ALA A 132 -1.56 -2.62 6.58
N CYS A 133 -0.99 -1.78 7.45
CA CYS A 133 -1.60 -0.54 7.89
C CYS A 133 -1.90 0.42 6.71
N THR A 134 -0.95 0.59 5.78
CA THR A 134 -1.13 1.43 4.59
C THR A 134 -2.28 0.93 3.72
N THR A 135 -2.36 -0.38 3.50
CA THR A 135 -3.44 -1.01 2.73
C THR A 135 -4.82 -0.69 3.35
N ALA A 136 -4.93 -0.80 4.68
CA ALA A 136 -6.14 -0.45 5.42
C ALA A 136 -6.45 1.06 5.37
N SER A 137 -5.44 1.93 5.43
CA SER A 137 -5.61 3.39 5.34
C SER A 137 -6.09 3.83 3.96
N ILE A 138 -5.64 3.20 2.88
CA ILE A 138 -6.14 3.47 1.52
C ILE A 138 -7.67 3.27 1.45
N PHE A 139 -8.17 2.18 2.02
CA PHE A 139 -9.59 1.88 2.04
C PHE A 139 -10.39 2.90 2.85
N SER A 140 -9.84 3.44 3.95
CA SER A 140 -10.56 4.32 4.87
C SER A 140 -11.12 5.57 4.20
N GLY A 141 -10.37 6.16 3.27
CA GLY A 141 -10.78 7.37 2.55
C GLY A 141 -12.00 7.19 1.66
N SER A 142 -12.18 6.02 1.04
CA SER A 142 -13.34 5.74 0.16
C SER A 142 -14.67 5.80 0.88
N VAL A 143 -14.71 5.39 2.14
CA VAL A 143 -15.92 5.12 2.92
C VAL A 143 -16.24 6.20 3.95
N ILE A 144 -15.50 7.32 3.95
CA ILE A 144 -15.74 8.44 4.88
C ILE A 144 -17.19 8.92 4.85
N GLU A 145 -17.59 9.52 5.97
CA GLU A 145 -18.88 10.19 6.17
C GLU A 145 -20.12 9.29 6.29
N ARG A 146 -20.02 7.97 6.00
CA ARG A 146 -21.22 7.10 5.96
C ARG A 146 -21.06 5.67 6.49
N ILE A 147 -19.84 5.21 6.76
CA ILE A 147 -19.62 3.88 7.34
C ILE A 147 -19.61 3.93 8.87
N ARG A 148 -20.17 2.92 9.53
CA ARG A 148 -20.06 2.77 10.99
C ARG A 148 -18.63 2.36 11.38
N VAL A 149 -18.18 2.78 12.56
CA VAL A 149 -16.79 2.58 13.02
C VAL A 149 -16.45 1.10 13.20
N VAL A 150 -17.32 0.31 13.85
CA VAL A 150 -17.03 -1.10 14.13
C VAL A 150 -16.93 -1.94 12.85
N PRO A 151 -17.90 -1.89 11.91
CA PRO A 151 -17.77 -2.52 10.59
C PRO A 151 -16.51 -2.09 9.85
N PHE A 152 -16.17 -0.81 9.88
CA PHE A 152 -14.96 -0.31 9.27
C PHE A 152 -13.70 -1.00 9.85
N VAL A 153 -13.58 -1.08 11.17
CA VAL A 153 -12.44 -1.75 11.83
C VAL A 153 -12.35 -3.22 11.45
N ILE A 154 -13.48 -3.94 11.42
CA ILE A 154 -13.51 -5.35 11.00
C ILE A 154 -13.05 -5.49 9.54
N LEU A 155 -13.55 -4.65 8.64
CA LEU A 155 -13.14 -4.65 7.23
C LEU A 155 -11.66 -4.30 7.08
N ALA A 156 -11.15 -3.34 7.85
CA ALA A 156 -9.73 -2.99 7.86
C ALA A 156 -8.85 -4.17 8.30
N ILE A 157 -9.24 -4.89 9.37
CA ILE A 157 -8.54 -6.09 9.84
C ILE A 157 -8.53 -7.18 8.75
N ILE A 158 -9.67 -7.46 8.14
CA ILE A 158 -9.76 -8.45 7.06
C ILE A 158 -8.88 -8.03 5.89
N LEU A 159 -8.91 -6.78 5.50
CA LEU A 159 -8.09 -6.26 4.42
C LEU A 159 -6.59 -6.38 4.73
N GLY A 160 -6.13 -5.83 5.85
CA GLY A 160 -4.70 -5.70 6.12
C GLY A 160 -4.04 -6.94 6.70
N SER A 161 -4.76 -7.74 7.52
CA SER A 161 -4.16 -8.91 8.19
C SER A 161 -4.43 -10.24 7.49
N PHE A 162 -5.32 -10.27 6.50
CA PHE A 162 -5.63 -11.50 5.75
C PHE A 162 -5.58 -11.29 4.24
N THR A 163 -6.40 -10.40 3.68
CA THR A 163 -6.52 -10.21 2.22
C THR A 163 -5.21 -9.76 1.60
N TRP A 164 -4.64 -8.66 2.11
CA TRP A 164 -3.35 -8.15 1.65
C TRP A 164 -2.23 -9.17 1.84
N VAL A 165 -2.24 -9.88 2.97
CA VAL A 165 -1.18 -10.85 3.32
C VAL A 165 -1.14 -12.03 2.36
N ILE A 166 -2.30 -12.55 1.94
CA ILE A 166 -2.37 -13.58 0.90
C ILE A 166 -1.82 -13.06 -0.43
N ALA A 167 -2.17 -11.84 -0.82
CA ALA A 167 -1.62 -11.21 -2.01
C ALA A 167 -0.09 -11.07 -1.94
N ALA A 168 0.43 -10.64 -0.78
CA ALA A 168 1.87 -10.54 -0.53
C ALA A 168 2.56 -11.91 -0.54
N ALA A 169 1.97 -12.92 0.10
CA ALA A 169 2.49 -14.29 0.09
C ALA A 169 2.59 -14.87 -1.32
N TRP A 170 1.64 -14.55 -2.19
CA TRP A 170 1.60 -15.06 -3.57
C TRP A 170 2.46 -14.26 -4.55
N GLY A 171 2.51 -12.95 -4.41
CA GLY A 171 3.15 -12.05 -5.36
C GLY A 171 4.44 -11.38 -4.89
N TRP A 172 4.73 -11.38 -3.58
CA TRP A 172 5.92 -10.76 -2.99
C TRP A 172 6.85 -11.75 -2.29
N ASN A 173 6.41 -12.97 -2.04
CA ASN A 173 7.30 -14.03 -1.56
C ASN A 173 8.03 -14.65 -2.75
N ALA A 174 9.35 -14.80 -2.66
CA ALA A 174 10.17 -15.41 -3.71
C ALA A 174 9.71 -16.84 -4.07
N GLY A 175 9.20 -17.58 -3.09
CA GLY A 175 8.57 -18.90 -3.29
C GLY A 175 7.09 -18.84 -3.66
N GLY A 176 6.51 -17.65 -3.82
CA GLY A 176 5.10 -17.46 -4.15
C GLY A 176 4.76 -18.00 -5.54
N TRP A 177 3.63 -18.70 -5.66
CA TRP A 177 3.23 -19.33 -6.91
C TRP A 177 3.04 -18.38 -8.08
N MET A 178 2.67 -17.11 -7.81
CA MET A 178 2.56 -16.11 -8.87
C MET A 178 3.93 -15.71 -9.39
N VAL A 179 4.93 -15.59 -8.52
CA VAL A 179 6.31 -15.27 -8.90
C VAL A 179 6.90 -16.45 -9.68
N THR A 180 6.87 -17.65 -9.08
CA THR A 180 7.54 -18.82 -9.64
C THR A 180 6.85 -19.37 -10.87
N GLY A 181 5.51 -19.38 -10.91
CA GLY A 181 4.70 -20.00 -11.96
C GLY A 181 4.26 -19.04 -13.07
N LEU A 182 3.97 -17.77 -12.76
CA LEU A 182 3.48 -16.78 -13.73
C LEU A 182 4.56 -15.78 -14.18
N GLY A 183 5.67 -15.70 -13.45
CA GLY A 183 6.63 -14.62 -13.66
C GLY A 183 6.08 -13.25 -13.22
N TYR A 184 5.21 -13.23 -12.21
CA TYR A 184 4.66 -12.00 -11.67
C TYR A 184 5.74 -11.18 -10.98
N HIS A 185 5.79 -9.88 -11.30
CA HIS A 185 6.75 -8.95 -10.75
C HIS A 185 6.06 -7.62 -10.38
N ASP A 186 6.25 -7.18 -9.16
CA ASP A 186 5.57 -6.00 -8.59
C ASP A 186 6.40 -5.40 -7.45
N PHE A 187 7.55 -4.79 -7.79
CA PHE A 187 8.53 -4.31 -6.80
C PHE A 187 7.91 -3.42 -5.70
N GLY A 188 7.28 -2.33 -6.09
CA GLY A 188 6.74 -1.31 -5.17
C GLY A 188 5.24 -1.45 -4.92
N ALA A 189 4.67 -2.66 -5.10
CA ALA A 189 3.32 -3.00 -4.66
C ALA A 189 2.15 -2.32 -5.40
N ALA A 190 2.30 -2.01 -6.69
CA ALA A 190 1.18 -1.51 -7.48
C ALA A 190 -0.03 -2.46 -7.45
N GLY A 191 0.22 -3.77 -7.54
CA GLY A 191 -0.79 -4.82 -7.39
C GLY A 191 -1.00 -5.21 -5.93
N VAL A 192 0.06 -5.66 -5.27
CA VAL A 192 0.01 -6.30 -3.94
C VAL A 192 -0.57 -5.40 -2.84
N VAL A 193 -0.38 -4.09 -2.91
CA VAL A 193 -0.96 -3.13 -1.94
C VAL A 193 -2.07 -2.31 -2.61
N HIS A 194 -1.74 -1.61 -3.68
CA HIS A 194 -2.64 -0.60 -4.21
C HIS A 194 -3.88 -1.21 -4.89
N MET A 195 -3.72 -2.19 -5.78
CA MET A 195 -4.89 -2.86 -6.36
C MET A 195 -5.74 -3.56 -5.31
N ILE A 196 -5.11 -4.25 -4.36
CA ILE A 196 -5.82 -4.95 -3.28
C ILE A 196 -6.70 -3.97 -2.51
N ALA A 197 -6.13 -2.85 -2.04
CA ALA A 197 -6.88 -1.85 -1.29
C ALA A 197 -7.98 -1.18 -2.11
N GLY A 198 -7.66 -0.76 -3.35
CA GLY A 198 -8.59 -0.07 -4.22
C GLY A 198 -9.77 -0.95 -4.65
N PHE A 199 -9.54 -2.21 -4.98
CA PHE A 199 -10.62 -3.12 -5.38
C PHE A 199 -11.39 -3.70 -4.19
N PHE A 200 -10.76 -3.84 -3.02
CA PHE A 200 -11.49 -4.10 -1.78
C PHE A 200 -12.47 -2.95 -1.48
N ALA A 201 -11.99 -1.71 -1.61
CA ALA A 201 -12.83 -0.52 -1.49
C ALA A 201 -14.00 -0.55 -2.47
N LEU A 202 -13.77 -0.89 -3.74
CA LEU A 202 -14.83 -1.02 -4.75
C LEU A 202 -15.92 -2.01 -4.30
N GLY A 203 -15.51 -3.20 -3.81
CA GLY A 203 -16.44 -4.21 -3.30
C GLY A 203 -17.29 -3.67 -2.16
N VAL A 204 -16.69 -2.94 -1.22
CA VAL A 204 -17.42 -2.32 -0.10
C VAL A 204 -18.33 -1.20 -0.56
N LEU A 205 -17.88 -0.33 -1.49
CA LEU A 205 -18.65 0.82 -1.97
C LEU A 205 -19.95 0.42 -2.66
N ILE A 206 -19.97 -0.69 -3.39
CA ILE A 206 -21.18 -1.23 -4.02
C ILE A 206 -22.26 -1.52 -2.98
N ASN A 207 -21.90 -2.08 -1.82
CA ASN A 207 -22.83 -2.43 -0.76
C ASN A 207 -23.14 -1.25 0.18
N LEU A 208 -22.17 -0.36 0.40
CA LEU A 208 -22.33 0.80 1.27
C LEU A 208 -23.21 1.88 0.63
N GLY A 209 -23.17 2.01 -0.70
CA GLY A 209 -23.87 3.03 -1.46
C GLY A 209 -23.25 4.43 -1.37
N PRO A 210 -23.78 5.40 -2.14
CA PRO A 210 -23.27 6.76 -2.18
C PRO A 210 -23.65 7.59 -0.95
N ARG A 211 -22.88 8.64 -0.67
CA ARG A 211 -23.23 9.67 0.32
C ARG A 211 -24.54 10.36 -0.07
N ILE A 212 -25.32 10.73 0.93
CA ILE A 212 -26.56 11.50 0.72
C ILE A 212 -26.24 12.77 -0.07
N GLY A 213 -26.96 12.98 -1.18
CA GLY A 213 -26.78 14.11 -2.07
C GLY A 213 -25.64 13.98 -3.09
N LYS A 214 -25.00 12.81 -3.19
CA LYS A 214 -23.93 12.59 -4.20
C LYS A 214 -24.49 12.50 -5.61
N PHE A 215 -25.62 11.85 -5.80
CA PHE A 215 -26.26 11.71 -7.11
C PHE A 215 -27.65 12.33 -7.12
N ASN A 216 -27.99 12.98 -8.22
CA ASN A 216 -29.32 13.49 -8.51
C ASN A 216 -30.25 12.37 -9.03
N ALA A 217 -31.53 12.66 -9.12
CA ALA A 217 -32.51 11.70 -9.62
C ALA A 217 -32.30 11.27 -11.09
N ASP A 218 -31.62 12.11 -11.88
CA ASP A 218 -31.21 11.82 -13.25
C ASP A 218 -29.89 11.04 -13.37
N GLY A 219 -29.27 10.68 -12.23
CA GLY A 219 -28.01 9.98 -12.16
C GLY A 219 -26.76 10.87 -12.25
N SER A 220 -26.93 12.18 -12.47
CA SER A 220 -25.78 13.10 -12.48
C SER A 220 -25.12 13.22 -11.12
N ALA A 221 -23.79 13.29 -11.08
CA ALA A 221 -23.03 13.37 -9.84
C ALA A 221 -22.86 14.82 -9.37
N ASN A 222 -23.12 15.09 -8.11
CA ASN A 222 -22.82 16.36 -7.46
C ASN A 222 -21.37 16.35 -6.94
N HIS A 223 -20.70 17.49 -7.05
CA HIS A 223 -19.40 17.68 -6.41
C HIS A 223 -19.58 17.88 -4.91
N ILE A 224 -19.00 16.99 -4.10
CA ILE A 224 -18.94 17.14 -2.63
C ILE A 224 -17.51 17.53 -2.26
N SER A 225 -17.32 18.82 -1.98
CA SER A 225 -16.01 19.37 -1.61
C SER A 225 -15.63 18.98 -0.19
N GLY A 226 -14.34 18.68 0.00
CA GLY A 226 -13.72 18.67 1.33
C GLY A 226 -13.70 20.09 1.92
N HIS A 227 -13.63 20.16 3.25
CA HIS A 227 -13.67 21.45 3.94
C HIS A 227 -12.33 22.20 3.93
N ASN A 228 -11.21 21.51 3.73
CA ASN A 228 -9.87 22.09 3.87
C ASN A 228 -8.86 21.48 2.87
N LEU A 229 -8.87 21.98 1.66
CA LEU A 229 -7.95 21.52 0.61
C LEU A 229 -6.47 21.75 0.94
N PRO A 230 -6.02 22.87 1.58
CA PRO A 230 -4.65 23.00 2.06
C PRO A 230 -4.22 21.89 3.04
N PHE A 231 -5.11 21.47 3.95
CA PHE A 231 -4.81 20.37 4.86
C PHE A 231 -4.73 19.02 4.13
N THR A 232 -5.61 18.78 3.16
CA THR A 232 -5.53 17.65 2.24
C THR A 232 -4.19 17.63 1.50
N ALA A 233 -3.73 18.78 0.97
CA ALA A 233 -2.45 18.88 0.28
C ALA A 233 -1.26 18.60 1.20
N THR A 234 -1.30 19.07 2.44
CA THR A 234 -0.27 18.77 3.46
C THR A 234 -0.22 17.27 3.75
N GLY A 235 -1.37 16.64 3.93
CA GLY A 235 -1.48 15.19 4.10
C GLY A 235 -0.88 14.43 2.92
N LEU A 236 -1.18 14.84 1.69
CA LEU A 236 -0.60 14.26 0.48
C LEU A 236 0.94 14.34 0.49
N MET A 237 1.52 15.47 0.86
CA MET A 237 2.99 15.61 0.91
C MET A 237 3.62 14.71 1.98
N LEU A 238 2.96 14.51 3.12
CA LEU A 238 3.40 13.54 4.13
C LEU A 238 3.35 12.10 3.60
N ILE A 239 2.30 11.74 2.86
CA ILE A 239 2.21 10.43 2.18
C ILE A 239 3.41 10.26 1.23
N ILE A 240 3.73 11.26 0.42
CA ILE A 240 4.85 11.19 -0.54
C ILE A 240 6.18 11.02 0.18
N VAL A 241 6.43 11.74 1.27
CA VAL A 241 7.65 11.53 2.08
C VAL A 241 7.69 10.10 2.62
N GLY A 242 6.57 9.60 3.11
CA GLY A 242 6.46 8.23 3.61
C GLY A 242 6.69 7.16 2.53
N PHE A 243 6.37 7.44 1.27
CA PHE A 243 6.66 6.53 0.16
C PHE A 243 8.14 6.22 -0.02
N TRP A 244 9.05 7.12 0.38
CA TRP A 244 10.49 6.83 0.39
C TRP A 244 10.80 5.67 1.34
N GLY A 245 10.22 5.66 2.54
CA GLY A 245 10.34 4.54 3.48
C GLY A 245 9.67 3.27 2.97
N PHE A 246 8.49 3.40 2.35
CA PHE A 246 7.74 2.30 1.76
C PHE A 246 8.55 1.59 0.65
N LEU A 247 9.08 2.34 -0.32
CA LEU A 247 9.86 1.80 -1.42
C LEU A 247 11.26 1.34 -1.00
N MET A 248 11.84 1.99 0.00
CA MET A 248 13.08 1.55 0.64
C MET A 248 12.91 0.19 1.31
N ALA A 249 11.75 -0.09 1.92
CA ALA A 249 11.46 -1.39 2.52
C ALA A 249 11.25 -2.52 1.49
N CYS A 250 11.01 -2.18 0.22
CA CYS A 250 10.97 -3.15 -0.89
C CYS A 250 12.37 -3.55 -1.40
N ALA A 251 13.42 -2.84 -0.99
CA ALA A 251 14.79 -3.13 -1.35
C ALA A 251 15.47 -3.97 -0.25
N ILE A 252 16.22 -4.99 -0.66
CA ILE A 252 16.97 -5.87 0.23
C ILE A 252 18.37 -5.32 0.42
N PHE A 253 18.79 -5.15 1.68
CA PHE A 253 20.08 -4.61 2.05
C PHE A 253 21.22 -5.58 1.63
N PRO A 254 22.36 -5.07 1.13
CA PRO A 254 23.50 -5.91 0.78
C PRO A 254 24.00 -6.73 1.97
N GLY A 255 24.30 -8.00 1.74
CA GLY A 255 24.79 -8.92 2.78
C GLY A 255 23.71 -9.65 3.56
N GLU A 256 22.42 -9.36 3.33
CA GLU A 256 21.33 -10.21 3.79
C GLU A 256 21.37 -11.57 3.07
N GLY A 257 20.92 -12.64 3.77
CA GLY A 257 20.94 -13.99 3.21
C GLY A 257 20.11 -14.18 1.94
N TRP A 258 19.20 -13.29 1.65
CA TRP A 258 18.34 -13.21 0.47
C TRP A 258 18.83 -12.21 -0.58
N SER A 259 19.88 -11.41 -0.30
CA SER A 259 20.54 -10.59 -1.30
C SER A 259 21.53 -11.44 -2.10
N TRP A 260 21.20 -11.75 -3.33
CA TRP A 260 21.98 -12.65 -4.17
C TRP A 260 23.40 -12.12 -4.50
N SER A 261 23.61 -10.82 -4.52
CA SER A 261 24.91 -10.23 -4.86
C SER A 261 25.82 -10.05 -3.65
N GLY A 262 25.29 -9.91 -2.44
CA GLY A 262 26.03 -9.63 -1.22
C GLY A 262 26.76 -8.28 -1.16
N THR A 263 26.81 -7.51 -2.26
CA THR A 263 27.57 -6.26 -2.40
C THR A 263 26.75 -5.08 -2.89
N GLN A 264 25.53 -5.30 -3.32
CA GLN A 264 24.60 -4.25 -3.78
C GLN A 264 23.18 -4.56 -3.34
N TYR A 265 22.33 -3.54 -3.33
CA TYR A 265 20.91 -3.74 -3.07
C TYR A 265 20.30 -4.64 -4.15
N ALA A 266 19.29 -5.39 -3.76
CA ALA A 266 18.43 -6.12 -4.66
C ALA A 266 16.98 -5.80 -4.36
N SER A 267 16.07 -6.06 -5.29
CA SER A 267 14.64 -6.12 -4.99
C SER A 267 14.33 -7.41 -4.22
N ILE A 268 13.10 -7.51 -3.70
CA ILE A 268 12.60 -8.76 -3.10
C ILE A 268 12.59 -9.94 -4.08
N TYR A 269 12.74 -9.68 -5.37
CA TYR A 269 12.88 -10.67 -6.45
C TYR A 269 14.35 -10.92 -6.81
N GLY A 270 15.31 -10.43 -6.02
CA GLY A 270 16.73 -10.57 -6.31
C GLY A 270 17.23 -9.71 -7.47
N THR A 271 16.41 -8.85 -8.07
CA THR A 271 16.85 -7.95 -9.15
C THR A 271 17.89 -6.96 -8.61
N PRO A 272 19.10 -6.89 -9.21
CA PRO A 272 20.13 -5.93 -8.79
C PRO A 272 19.64 -4.50 -8.98
N MET A 273 19.82 -3.66 -7.97
CA MET A 273 19.40 -2.26 -7.99
C MET A 273 20.34 -1.39 -7.16
N ASN A 274 20.18 -0.08 -7.27
CA ASN A 274 20.81 0.88 -6.39
C ASN A 274 19.83 2.00 -6.01
N LEU A 275 20.07 2.61 -4.86
CA LEU A 275 19.16 3.65 -4.34
C LEU A 275 19.13 4.91 -5.21
N SER A 276 20.19 5.19 -5.98
CA SER A 276 20.21 6.31 -6.93
C SER A 276 19.21 6.10 -8.07
N ALA A 277 19.24 4.93 -8.72
CA ALA A 277 18.28 4.59 -9.78
C ALA A 277 16.84 4.58 -9.25
N LEU A 278 16.62 4.00 -8.06
CA LEU A 278 15.32 4.04 -7.39
C LEU A 278 14.84 5.49 -7.19
N SER A 279 15.72 6.38 -6.70
CA SER A 279 15.39 7.78 -6.48
C SER A 279 15.01 8.50 -7.78
N PHE A 280 15.75 8.29 -8.86
CA PHE A 280 15.41 8.86 -10.17
C PHE A 280 14.04 8.39 -10.65
N ASN A 281 13.77 7.10 -10.56
CA ASN A 281 12.51 6.52 -11.03
C ASN A 281 11.32 7.03 -10.21
N ILE A 282 11.46 7.17 -8.89
CA ILE A 282 10.44 7.76 -8.02
C ILE A 282 10.13 9.20 -8.43
N LEU A 283 11.16 10.05 -8.56
CA LEU A 283 10.98 11.46 -8.90
C LEU A 283 10.41 11.64 -10.32
N MET A 284 10.85 10.83 -11.27
CA MET A 284 10.34 10.86 -12.64
C MET A 284 8.88 10.41 -12.71
N GLY A 285 8.51 9.35 -11.98
CA GLY A 285 7.13 8.90 -11.87
C GLY A 285 6.21 9.95 -11.25
N LEU A 286 6.63 10.56 -10.14
CA LEU A 286 5.92 11.67 -9.50
C LEU A 286 5.71 12.84 -10.46
N GLY A 287 6.78 13.31 -11.10
CA GLY A 287 6.72 14.41 -12.06
C GLY A 287 5.82 14.12 -13.24
N GLY A 288 5.93 12.91 -13.81
CA GLY A 288 5.09 12.45 -14.91
C GLY A 288 3.61 12.46 -14.53
N GLY A 289 3.26 11.89 -13.37
CA GLY A 289 1.88 11.82 -12.91
C GLY A 289 1.24 13.19 -12.67
N ILE A 290 1.96 14.12 -12.03
CA ILE A 290 1.48 15.50 -11.81
C ILE A 290 1.21 16.20 -13.16
N ILE A 291 2.18 16.13 -14.07
CA ILE A 291 2.07 16.80 -15.38
C ILE A 291 0.94 16.15 -16.19
N GLY A 292 0.82 14.82 -16.20
CA GLY A 292 -0.26 14.12 -16.88
C GLY A 292 -1.64 14.53 -16.37
N ALA A 293 -1.83 14.56 -15.06
CA ALA A 293 -3.07 15.03 -14.44
C ALA A 293 -3.36 16.50 -14.77
N TRP A 294 -2.35 17.38 -14.67
CA TRP A 294 -2.49 18.80 -14.98
C TRP A 294 -2.90 19.05 -16.45
N MET A 295 -2.46 18.23 -17.38
CA MET A 295 -2.85 18.38 -18.78
C MET A 295 -4.31 18.03 -19.05
N VAL A 296 -4.90 17.16 -18.22
CA VAL A 296 -6.28 16.67 -18.41
C VAL A 296 -7.30 17.40 -17.54
N THR A 297 -6.91 17.84 -16.34
CA THR A 297 -7.80 18.53 -15.40
C THR A 297 -7.17 19.79 -14.82
N ARG A 298 -8.05 20.73 -14.40
CA ARG A 298 -7.66 21.91 -13.60
C ARG A 298 -8.23 21.83 -12.17
N ASP A 299 -8.91 20.72 -11.85
CA ASP A 299 -9.36 20.46 -10.48
C ASP A 299 -8.14 20.23 -9.58
N PRO A 300 -7.92 21.06 -8.54
CA PRO A 300 -6.73 20.97 -7.71
C PRO A 300 -6.60 19.64 -6.99
N PHE A 301 -7.71 19.04 -6.56
CA PHE A 301 -7.70 17.75 -5.85
C PHE A 301 -7.17 16.63 -6.75
N TRP A 302 -7.71 16.51 -7.98
CA TRP A 302 -7.27 15.50 -8.94
C TRP A 302 -5.89 15.77 -9.50
N MET A 303 -5.55 17.05 -9.70
CA MET A 303 -4.21 17.44 -10.14
C MET A 303 -3.14 17.07 -9.11
N MET A 304 -3.39 17.33 -7.82
CA MET A 304 -2.49 16.92 -6.73
C MET A 304 -2.43 15.40 -6.59
N SER A 305 -3.56 14.70 -6.71
CA SER A 305 -3.62 13.23 -6.68
C SER A 305 -2.82 12.59 -7.82
N GLY A 306 -2.48 13.33 -8.86
CA GLY A 306 -1.56 12.93 -9.92
C GLY A 306 -0.18 12.50 -9.40
N CYS A 307 0.28 13.03 -8.25
CA CYS A 307 1.51 12.56 -7.60
C CYS A 307 1.42 11.08 -7.25
N LEU A 308 0.34 10.68 -6.56
CA LEU A 308 0.11 9.30 -6.16
C LEU A 308 -0.08 8.40 -7.38
N ALA A 309 -0.89 8.85 -8.34
CA ALA A 309 -1.09 8.10 -9.58
C ALA A 309 0.23 7.85 -10.32
N GLY A 310 1.12 8.84 -10.37
CA GLY A 310 2.42 8.72 -11.00
C GLY A 310 3.33 7.69 -10.34
N ILE A 311 3.46 7.75 -9.01
CA ILE A 311 4.31 6.81 -8.27
C ILE A 311 3.74 5.38 -8.30
N ILE A 312 2.42 5.22 -8.15
CA ILE A 312 1.73 3.92 -8.19
C ILE A 312 1.86 3.29 -9.58
N SER A 313 1.71 4.09 -10.65
CA SER A 313 1.92 3.62 -12.03
C SER A 313 3.29 3.01 -12.26
N CYS A 314 4.33 3.58 -11.63
CA CYS A 314 5.70 3.12 -11.78
C CYS A 314 6.09 2.04 -10.79
N ALA A 315 5.35 1.90 -9.67
CA ALA A 315 5.75 1.15 -8.50
C ALA A 315 6.16 -0.29 -8.82
N ALA A 316 5.40 -0.99 -9.66
CA ALA A 316 5.65 -2.40 -9.97
C ALA A 316 7.03 -2.69 -10.60
N GLY A 317 7.64 -1.73 -11.28
CA GLY A 317 8.90 -1.93 -11.97
C GLY A 317 9.96 -0.87 -11.68
N LEU A 318 9.90 -0.20 -10.52
CA LEU A 318 10.87 0.82 -10.13
C LEU A 318 12.32 0.30 -10.08
N ASP A 319 12.51 -0.99 -9.88
CA ASP A 319 13.79 -1.70 -9.94
C ASP A 319 14.26 -2.02 -11.37
N LEU A 320 13.38 -1.87 -12.37
CA LEU A 320 13.63 -2.22 -13.78
C LEU A 320 13.64 -1.01 -14.72
N TRP A 321 12.99 0.09 -14.34
CA TRP A 321 12.75 1.19 -15.26
C TRP A 321 14.01 2.02 -15.56
N TRP A 322 14.13 2.40 -16.81
CA TRP A 322 14.91 3.56 -17.19
C TRP A 322 14.13 4.85 -16.83
N PRO A 323 14.76 5.90 -16.24
CA PRO A 323 14.03 7.05 -15.72
C PRO A 323 13.07 7.76 -16.69
N PRO A 324 13.40 7.97 -17.98
CA PRO A 324 12.43 8.50 -18.96
C PRO A 324 11.20 7.62 -19.14
N LEU A 325 11.34 6.29 -19.03
CA LEU A 325 10.21 5.36 -19.11
C LEU A 325 9.34 5.47 -17.85
N ALA A 326 9.95 5.60 -16.66
CA ALA A 326 9.22 5.85 -15.42
C ALA A 326 8.38 7.14 -15.52
N PHE A 327 8.94 8.21 -16.11
CA PHE A 327 8.18 9.43 -16.39
C PHE A 327 6.97 9.17 -17.31
N ALA A 328 7.17 8.45 -18.42
CA ALA A 328 6.10 8.18 -19.39
C ALA A 328 4.99 7.32 -18.76
N ILE A 329 5.33 6.26 -18.00
CA ILE A 329 4.37 5.41 -17.30
C ILE A 329 3.57 6.23 -16.27
N GLY A 330 4.25 7.07 -15.48
CA GLY A 330 3.62 7.96 -14.51
C GLY A 330 2.71 8.99 -15.18
N PHE A 331 3.15 9.56 -16.30
CA PHE A 331 2.35 10.51 -17.09
C PHE A 331 1.03 9.90 -17.58
N VAL A 332 1.07 8.69 -18.12
CA VAL A 332 -0.16 7.98 -18.55
C VAL A 332 -1.11 7.77 -17.38
N GLY A 333 -0.61 7.32 -16.22
CA GLY A 333 -1.43 7.14 -15.02
C GLY A 333 -2.07 8.44 -14.53
N GLY A 334 -1.30 9.53 -14.47
CA GLY A 334 -1.81 10.85 -14.10
C GLY A 334 -2.87 11.38 -15.08
N ALA A 335 -2.64 11.23 -16.38
CA ALA A 335 -3.59 11.64 -17.42
C ALA A 335 -4.90 10.81 -17.39
N ALA A 336 -4.82 9.53 -17.04
CA ALA A 336 -5.97 8.64 -16.94
C ALA A 336 -6.84 8.88 -15.70
N LEU A 337 -6.29 9.50 -14.65
CA LEU A 337 -6.90 9.58 -13.32
C LEU A 337 -8.32 10.18 -13.34
N LYS A 338 -8.48 11.40 -13.80
CA LYS A 338 -9.80 12.07 -13.81
C LYS A 338 -10.82 11.41 -14.75
N PRO A 339 -10.48 10.97 -15.97
CA PRO A 339 -11.37 10.18 -16.79
C PRO A 339 -11.88 8.89 -16.12
N LEU A 340 -11.01 8.15 -15.45
CA LEU A 340 -11.37 6.92 -14.73
C LEU A 340 -12.27 7.22 -13.52
N ALA A 341 -12.00 8.30 -12.77
CA ALA A 341 -12.86 8.73 -11.68
C ALA A 341 -14.28 9.08 -12.16
N ASN A 342 -14.38 9.82 -13.27
CA ASN A 342 -15.66 10.14 -13.88
C ASN A 342 -16.40 8.85 -14.35
N MET A 343 -15.67 7.86 -14.87
CA MET A 343 -16.26 6.59 -15.25
C MET A 343 -16.89 5.87 -14.05
N LEU A 344 -16.23 5.84 -12.90
CA LEU A 344 -16.79 5.27 -11.65
C LEU A 344 -18.04 6.02 -11.20
N GLU A 345 -18.04 7.35 -11.25
CA GLU A 345 -19.22 8.16 -10.94
C GLU A 345 -20.40 7.84 -11.89
N ASN A 346 -20.11 7.62 -13.17
CA ASN A 346 -21.16 7.23 -14.15
C ASN A 346 -21.77 5.84 -13.85
N PHE A 347 -21.06 4.97 -13.12
CA PHE A 347 -21.60 3.71 -12.60
C PHE A 347 -22.31 3.87 -11.26
N GLY A 348 -22.51 5.08 -10.77
CA GLY A 348 -23.14 5.36 -9.47
C GLY A 348 -22.27 5.03 -8.26
N ILE A 349 -20.96 4.89 -8.44
CA ILE A 349 -20.01 4.61 -7.36
C ILE A 349 -19.50 5.93 -6.76
N ASP A 350 -19.75 6.16 -5.49
CA ASP A 350 -19.22 7.31 -4.74
C ASP A 350 -17.94 6.95 -4.01
N ASP A 351 -16.82 7.13 -4.67
CA ASP A 351 -15.47 7.00 -4.10
C ASP A 351 -15.00 8.37 -3.60
N ALA A 352 -15.14 8.61 -2.29
CA ALA A 352 -15.04 9.96 -1.73
C ALA A 352 -13.70 10.65 -1.94
N VAL A 353 -12.60 9.88 -1.98
CA VAL A 353 -11.23 10.41 -2.18
C VAL A 353 -10.54 9.82 -3.42
N GLY A 354 -11.24 9.03 -4.20
CA GLY A 354 -10.69 8.43 -5.40
C GLY A 354 -9.78 7.22 -5.18
N ALA A 355 -9.94 6.50 -4.06
CA ALA A 355 -9.05 5.38 -3.74
C ALA A 355 -9.17 4.22 -4.74
N VAL A 356 -10.37 3.91 -5.26
CA VAL A 356 -10.56 2.90 -6.31
C VAL A 356 -9.79 3.31 -7.55
N THR A 357 -9.90 4.57 -7.95
CA THR A 357 -9.24 5.09 -9.15
C THR A 357 -7.73 5.15 -8.97
N VAL A 358 -7.26 5.86 -7.93
CA VAL A 358 -5.83 6.13 -7.69
C VAL A 358 -5.07 4.84 -7.39
N HIS A 359 -5.66 3.93 -6.61
CA HIS A 359 -4.96 2.72 -6.17
C HIS A 359 -5.38 1.49 -6.96
N GLY A 360 -6.68 1.24 -7.17
CA GLY A 360 -7.16 0.07 -7.87
C GLY A 360 -6.82 0.10 -9.36
N THR A 361 -7.38 1.06 -10.09
CA THR A 361 -7.25 1.11 -11.57
C THR A 361 -5.85 1.57 -12.02
N ILE A 362 -5.25 2.55 -11.34
CA ILE A 362 -3.88 2.98 -11.66
C ILE A 362 -2.85 1.92 -11.22
N GLY A 363 -3.09 1.20 -10.11
CA GLY A 363 -2.28 0.04 -9.74
C GLY A 363 -2.30 -1.06 -10.81
N ALA A 364 -3.49 -1.35 -11.38
CA ALA A 364 -3.63 -2.28 -12.50
C ALA A 364 -2.81 -1.84 -13.73
N TRP A 365 -2.82 -0.54 -14.05
CA TRP A 365 -1.94 0.01 -15.08
C TRP A 365 -0.46 -0.26 -14.75
N GLY A 366 -0.02 -0.02 -13.51
CA GLY A 366 1.36 -0.26 -13.08
C GLY A 366 1.80 -1.72 -13.25
N VAL A 367 0.94 -2.67 -12.88
CA VAL A 367 1.20 -4.11 -13.07
C VAL A 367 1.29 -4.46 -14.55
N ILE A 368 0.37 -3.97 -15.37
CA ILE A 368 0.37 -4.23 -16.83
C ILE A 368 1.57 -3.58 -17.52
N ALA A 369 2.01 -2.41 -17.08
CA ALA A 369 3.20 -1.75 -17.62
C ALA A 369 4.45 -2.63 -17.50
N VAL A 370 4.61 -3.39 -16.41
CA VAL A 370 5.69 -4.38 -16.29
C VAL A 370 5.58 -5.44 -17.39
N GLY A 371 4.39 -5.98 -17.63
CA GLY A 371 4.16 -6.95 -18.69
C GLY A 371 4.44 -6.41 -20.10
N ILE A 372 4.24 -5.11 -20.34
CA ILE A 372 4.51 -4.47 -21.63
C ILE A 372 6.00 -4.17 -21.80
N PHE A 373 6.65 -3.57 -20.80
CA PHE A 373 7.97 -2.97 -20.96
C PHE A 373 9.12 -3.82 -20.40
N ALA A 374 8.83 -4.83 -19.57
CA ALA A 374 9.82 -5.70 -18.95
C ALA A 374 9.65 -7.19 -19.32
N SER A 375 8.83 -7.53 -20.33
CA SER A 375 8.71 -8.92 -20.83
C SER A 375 10.07 -9.50 -21.21
N GLY A 376 10.34 -10.73 -20.76
CA GLY A 376 11.58 -11.44 -21.00
C GLY A 376 12.63 -11.28 -19.92
N TYR A 377 12.48 -10.32 -19.00
CA TYR A 377 13.34 -10.25 -17.82
C TYR A 377 13.03 -11.41 -16.86
N PRO A 378 14.02 -11.89 -16.09
CA PRO A 378 13.77 -12.89 -15.06
C PRO A 378 12.86 -12.31 -13.97
N ALA A 379 11.80 -13.04 -13.60
CA ALA A 379 10.93 -12.61 -12.51
C ALA A 379 11.63 -12.74 -11.15
N LEU A 380 12.50 -13.74 -11.02
CA LEU A 380 13.39 -13.92 -9.87
C LEU A 380 14.83 -14.07 -10.37
N SER A 381 15.70 -13.13 -10.04
CA SER A 381 17.10 -13.17 -10.49
C SER A 381 17.87 -14.33 -9.85
N GLY A 382 18.69 -14.97 -10.67
CA GLY A 382 19.56 -16.08 -10.23
C GLY A 382 18.90 -17.44 -10.17
N ASP A 383 17.60 -17.56 -10.45
CA ASP A 383 16.90 -18.85 -10.51
C ASP A 383 16.39 -19.15 -11.94
N PRO A 384 17.08 -20.00 -12.69
CA PRO A 384 16.70 -20.35 -14.07
C PRO A 384 15.42 -21.21 -14.15
N GLY A 385 14.93 -21.74 -13.02
CA GLY A 385 13.71 -22.54 -12.95
C GLY A 385 12.43 -21.71 -12.82
N VAL A 386 12.54 -20.41 -12.56
CA VAL A 386 11.42 -19.50 -12.39
C VAL A 386 10.98 -18.93 -13.73
N ALA A 387 9.68 -18.76 -13.91
CA ALA A 387 9.10 -18.13 -15.10
C ALA A 387 9.63 -16.70 -15.30
N THR A 388 9.84 -16.31 -16.56
CA THR A 388 10.19 -14.92 -16.90
C THR A 388 8.96 -14.01 -16.84
N ILE A 389 9.19 -12.71 -16.62
CA ILE A 389 8.14 -11.69 -16.74
C ILE A 389 7.54 -11.77 -18.16
N SER A 390 6.23 -11.76 -18.24
CA SER A 390 5.50 -11.74 -19.51
C SER A 390 4.22 -10.92 -19.39
N PHE A 391 3.73 -10.44 -20.54
CA PHE A 391 2.45 -9.73 -20.57
C PHE A 391 1.31 -10.59 -20.01
N PHE A 392 1.23 -11.85 -20.39
CA PHE A 392 0.17 -12.74 -19.91
C PHE A 392 0.33 -13.11 -18.44
N GLY A 393 1.56 -13.28 -17.94
CA GLY A 393 1.83 -13.51 -16.52
C GLY A 393 1.35 -12.32 -15.66
N GLN A 394 1.67 -11.09 -16.09
CA GLN A 394 1.21 -9.88 -15.40
C GLN A 394 -0.32 -9.69 -15.52
N LEU A 395 -0.91 -9.99 -16.68
CA LEU A 395 -2.36 -9.90 -16.88
C LEU A 395 -3.12 -10.89 -15.97
N ILE A 396 -2.67 -12.15 -15.89
CA ILE A 396 -3.25 -13.13 -14.97
C ILE A 396 -3.04 -12.67 -13.51
N GLY A 397 -1.83 -12.21 -13.18
CA GLY A 397 -1.52 -11.66 -11.85
C GLY A 397 -2.43 -10.50 -11.49
N MET A 398 -2.66 -9.58 -12.40
CA MET A 398 -3.59 -8.45 -12.22
C MET A 398 -5.03 -8.95 -11.92
N ILE A 399 -5.51 -9.95 -12.67
CA ILE A 399 -6.85 -10.54 -12.45
C ILE A 399 -6.91 -11.20 -11.06
N VAL A 400 -5.87 -11.92 -10.67
CA VAL A 400 -5.80 -12.56 -9.35
C VAL A 400 -5.81 -11.49 -8.24
N MET A 401 -5.01 -10.43 -8.36
CA MET A 401 -5.00 -9.33 -7.39
C MET A 401 -6.35 -8.63 -7.32
N PHE A 402 -7.02 -8.41 -8.47
CA PHE A 402 -8.39 -7.88 -8.48
C PHE A 402 -9.34 -8.77 -7.66
N LEU A 403 -9.34 -10.07 -7.89
CA LEU A 403 -10.23 -11.02 -7.21
C LEU A 403 -9.94 -11.11 -5.71
N ILE A 404 -8.66 -11.15 -5.31
CA ILE A 404 -8.27 -11.17 -3.90
C ILE A 404 -8.73 -9.89 -3.18
N GLY A 405 -8.64 -8.74 -3.80
CA GLY A 405 -9.14 -7.49 -3.22
C GLY A 405 -10.67 -7.41 -3.23
N PHE A 406 -11.27 -7.53 -4.40
CA PHE A 406 -12.69 -7.27 -4.62
C PHE A 406 -13.62 -8.26 -3.89
N VAL A 407 -13.35 -9.56 -4.00
CA VAL A 407 -14.29 -10.59 -3.49
C VAL A 407 -14.48 -10.51 -1.98
N PRO A 408 -13.42 -10.47 -1.14
CA PRO A 408 -13.62 -10.32 0.30
C PRO A 408 -14.28 -8.99 0.68
N GLY A 409 -13.90 -7.89 0.03
CA GLY A 409 -14.51 -6.59 0.24
C GLY A 409 -16.01 -6.60 -0.03
N TYR A 410 -16.42 -7.18 -1.16
CA TYR A 410 -17.82 -7.31 -1.54
C TYR A 410 -18.59 -8.25 -0.61
N VAL A 411 -18.10 -9.47 -0.41
CA VAL A 411 -18.83 -10.51 0.35
C VAL A 411 -19.02 -10.10 1.81
N VAL A 412 -17.95 -9.63 2.47
CA VAL A 412 -18.04 -9.28 3.89
C VAL A 412 -18.94 -8.05 4.08
N SER A 413 -18.78 -7.02 3.26
CA SER A 413 -19.64 -5.83 3.34
C SER A 413 -21.09 -6.13 2.97
N TRP A 414 -21.34 -7.06 2.02
CA TRP A 414 -22.68 -7.53 1.70
C TRP A 414 -23.35 -8.20 2.91
N ILE A 415 -22.65 -9.10 3.61
CA ILE A 415 -23.16 -9.74 4.83
C ILE A 415 -23.49 -8.68 5.88
N MET A 416 -22.58 -7.73 6.12
CA MET A 416 -22.81 -6.64 7.08
C MET A 416 -24.03 -5.78 6.70
N ASN A 417 -24.21 -5.54 5.41
CA ASN A 417 -25.35 -4.75 4.92
C ASN A 417 -26.69 -5.47 5.10
N GLN A 418 -26.72 -6.81 4.91
CA GLN A 418 -27.97 -7.60 5.13
C GLN A 418 -28.48 -7.51 6.57
N ILE A 419 -27.62 -7.28 7.53
CA ILE A 419 -27.98 -7.15 8.96
C ILE A 419 -28.01 -5.69 9.44
N ASN A 420 -28.06 -4.72 8.52
CA ASN A 420 -28.04 -3.28 8.80
C ASN A 420 -26.89 -2.81 9.71
N PHE A 421 -25.72 -3.45 9.56
CA PHE A 421 -24.54 -3.18 10.39
C PHE A 421 -23.53 -2.26 9.71
N LEU A 422 -23.54 -2.15 8.36
CA LEU A 422 -22.49 -1.51 7.58
C LEU A 422 -22.55 0.04 7.61
N ARG A 423 -23.70 0.61 7.24
CA ARG A 423 -23.92 2.05 7.06
C ARG A 423 -24.50 2.69 8.32
N VAL A 424 -24.15 3.95 8.56
CA VAL A 424 -24.78 4.78 9.59
C VAL A 424 -26.23 5.09 9.27
N ASP A 425 -26.99 5.48 10.27
CA ASP A 425 -28.40 5.86 10.08
C ASP A 425 -28.47 7.18 9.29
N GLU A 426 -29.52 7.34 8.51
CA GLU A 426 -29.71 8.49 7.61
C GLU A 426 -29.70 9.83 8.37
N GLU A 427 -30.26 9.87 9.57
CA GLU A 427 -30.27 11.05 10.42
C GLU A 427 -28.88 11.45 10.88
N ASP A 428 -28.04 10.48 11.26
CA ASP A 428 -26.65 10.70 11.64
C ASP A 428 -25.82 11.20 10.46
N GLU A 429 -26.01 10.64 9.26
CA GLU A 429 -25.32 11.10 8.05
C GLU A 429 -25.72 12.54 7.67
N LYS A 430 -27.01 12.88 7.83
CA LYS A 430 -27.52 14.26 7.59
C LYS A 430 -26.97 15.25 8.60
N ALA A 431 -26.99 14.90 9.89
CA ALA A 431 -26.45 15.73 10.96
C ALA A 431 -24.94 15.90 10.86
N GLY A 432 -24.25 14.84 10.46
CA GLY A 432 -22.81 14.69 10.48
C GLY A 432 -22.34 13.75 11.58
N LEU A 433 -21.28 12.99 11.31
CA LEU A 433 -20.82 11.95 12.25
C LEU A 433 -20.11 12.53 13.47
N ASP A 434 -19.50 13.72 13.36
CA ASP A 434 -18.83 14.35 14.50
C ASP A 434 -19.87 14.68 15.61
N PRO A 435 -20.94 15.46 15.35
CA PRO A 435 -21.93 15.73 16.39
C PRO A 435 -22.72 14.49 16.81
N ALA A 436 -22.90 13.51 15.92
CA ALA A 436 -23.71 12.31 16.22
C ALA A 436 -22.95 11.23 16.99
N LYS A 437 -21.64 11.08 16.79
CA LYS A 437 -20.86 9.92 17.25
C LYS A 437 -19.54 10.25 17.93
N VAL A 438 -19.06 11.49 17.87
CA VAL A 438 -17.77 11.89 18.45
C VAL A 438 -18.02 12.91 19.57
N PRO A 439 -17.58 12.65 20.83
CA PRO A 439 -17.84 13.56 21.96
C PRO A 439 -16.89 14.78 21.97
N ALA A 440 -16.62 15.37 20.80
CA ALA A 440 -15.75 16.53 20.63
C ALA A 440 -16.14 17.31 19.36
N GLN A 441 -15.66 18.55 19.26
CA GLN A 441 -15.82 19.39 18.09
C GLN A 441 -14.44 19.64 17.43
N ALA A 442 -14.37 19.51 16.11
CA ALA A 442 -13.15 19.79 15.36
C ALA A 442 -12.76 21.28 15.43
N TYR A 443 -13.75 22.16 15.50
CA TYR A 443 -13.59 23.61 15.53
C TYR A 443 -14.45 24.22 16.65
N PRO A 444 -13.98 24.19 17.92
CA PRO A 444 -14.77 24.62 19.08
C PRO A 444 -15.12 26.12 19.06
N GLU A 445 -14.31 26.94 18.42
CA GLU A 445 -14.54 28.39 18.27
C GLU A 445 -15.38 28.76 17.03
N GLY A 446 -15.87 27.73 16.31
CA GLY A 446 -16.56 27.89 15.05
C GLY A 446 -15.62 27.99 13.85
N ILE A 447 -16.18 27.77 12.67
CA ILE A 447 -15.45 28.03 11.42
C ILE A 447 -15.59 29.53 11.16
N PRO A 448 -14.50 30.25 10.85
CA PRO A 448 -14.64 31.62 10.40
C PRO A 448 -15.62 31.63 9.22
N SER A 449 -16.72 32.37 9.35
CA SER A 449 -17.64 32.57 8.25
C SER A 449 -16.85 33.10 7.08
N SER A 450 -16.90 32.42 5.94
CA SER A 450 -16.39 32.98 4.69
C SER A 450 -16.95 34.42 4.58
N PRO A 451 -16.15 35.44 4.29
CA PRO A 451 -16.72 36.73 4.02
C PRO A 451 -17.77 36.52 2.92
N THR A 452 -19.01 36.75 3.25
CA THR A 452 -20.06 36.82 2.23
C THR A 452 -19.49 37.73 1.15
N ALA A 453 -19.36 37.19 -0.08
CA ALA A 453 -19.06 38.02 -1.22
C ALA A 453 -20.02 39.20 -1.12
N ALA A 454 -19.47 40.39 -0.86
CA ALA A 454 -20.23 41.60 -0.89
C ALA A 454 -20.87 41.69 -2.27
N GLU A 455 -22.18 41.80 -2.30
CA GLU A 455 -23.00 42.01 -3.47
C GLU A 455 -22.45 43.13 -4.37
#